data_2e7105be8c3bc7f6783ae3b66a6509c2
#
_entry.id   2e7105be8c3bc7f6783ae3b66a6509c2
#
_cell.length_a   1.000
_cell.length_b   1.000
_cell.length_c   1.000
_cell.angle_alpha   90.00
_cell.angle_beta   90.00
_cell.angle_gamma   90.00
#
_symmetry.space_group_name_H-M   'P 1'
#
loop_
_entity.id
_entity.type
_entity.pdbx_description
1 polymer ?
#
loop_
_entity_poly.entity_id
_entity_poly.type
_entity_poly.pdbx_seq_one_letter_code
_entity_poly.pdbx_strand_id
1 'polypeptide(L)'
;LETIRKTGGLAPFPKREESVYDTFGVGHSSTSISAALGMAIASKLEKIERHCVAVIGDGAMTAGLAFEALNHAGDLEADMLVILNDNDMSISPNVGALSNRFAQILSGKIYTSLREGSKKVLKQMPSAWEAVRRTEEHVKGLVVPGTLFEEFGFNYIGPIDGHDIPTLLATLKNLKKLRGPQFLHVITLSLIHI
;
A
#
# COMPACT_ATOMS: atom_id res chain seq x y z
N LEU A 1 20.93 9.36 -16.49
CA LEU A 1 19.68 10.18 -16.53
C LEU A 1 19.72 11.25 -17.64
N GLU A 2 20.91 11.74 -18.02
CA GLU A 2 21.03 12.78 -19.06
C GLU A 2 20.54 12.35 -20.45
N THR A 3 20.45 11.06 -20.72
CA THR A 3 20.01 10.48 -21.99
C THR A 3 18.55 10.08 -22.02
N ILE A 4 17.81 10.27 -20.92
CA ILE A 4 16.41 9.84 -20.82
C ILE A 4 15.55 10.57 -21.88
N ARG A 5 14.68 9.87 -22.58
CA ARG A 5 13.82 10.38 -23.67
C ARG A 5 14.57 10.95 -24.90
N LYS A 6 15.87 10.67 -25.04
CA LYS A 6 16.64 11.04 -26.25
C LYS A 6 16.76 9.82 -27.16
N THR A 7 16.92 10.08 -28.47
CA THR A 7 17.17 9.02 -29.46
C THR A 7 18.43 8.25 -29.09
N GLY A 8 18.34 6.92 -28.97
CA GLY A 8 19.44 6.06 -28.55
C GLY A 8 19.78 6.13 -27.05
N GLY A 9 19.01 6.87 -26.25
CA GLY A 9 19.15 6.97 -24.81
C GLY A 9 18.16 6.07 -24.07
N LEU A 10 18.05 6.31 -22.74
CA LEU A 10 17.15 5.56 -21.88
C LEU A 10 15.67 5.81 -22.20
N ALA A 11 14.87 4.77 -22.14
CA ALA A 11 13.42 4.87 -22.24
C ALA A 11 12.84 5.75 -21.12
N PRO A 12 11.67 6.38 -21.34
CA PRO A 12 11.02 7.21 -20.32
C PRO A 12 10.38 6.41 -19.19
N PHE A 13 10.28 5.10 -19.35
CA PHE A 13 9.64 4.16 -18.41
C PHE A 13 10.51 2.91 -18.26
N PRO A 14 10.33 2.10 -17.19
CA PRO A 14 11.02 0.84 -17.02
C PRO A 14 10.90 -0.04 -18.27
N LYS A 15 12.02 -0.56 -18.74
CA LYS A 15 12.11 -1.38 -19.95
C LYS A 15 13.06 -2.56 -19.72
N ARG A 16 12.53 -3.77 -19.82
CA ARG A 16 13.25 -5.02 -19.48
C ARG A 16 14.56 -5.21 -20.23
N GLU A 17 14.65 -4.70 -21.46
CA GLU A 17 15.86 -4.78 -22.26
C GLU A 17 16.99 -3.84 -21.79
N GLU A 18 16.67 -2.84 -20.97
CA GLU A 18 17.64 -1.85 -20.48
C GLU A 18 18.29 -2.26 -19.16
N SER A 19 17.59 -3.04 -18.32
CA SER A 19 18.10 -3.43 -17.01
C SER A 19 17.51 -4.75 -16.53
N VAL A 20 18.33 -5.57 -15.88
CA VAL A 20 17.87 -6.79 -15.18
C VAL A 20 17.01 -6.48 -13.96
N TYR A 21 17.03 -5.24 -13.48
CA TYR A 21 16.19 -4.76 -12.36
C TYR A 21 14.83 -4.26 -12.83
N ASP A 22 14.60 -4.07 -14.11
CA ASP A 22 13.31 -3.71 -14.69
C ASP A 22 12.49 -4.98 -14.91
N THR A 23 11.82 -5.42 -13.86
CA THR A 23 11.10 -6.71 -13.85
C THR A 23 9.88 -6.72 -14.77
N PHE A 24 9.32 -5.54 -15.08
CA PHE A 24 8.14 -5.37 -15.91
C PHE A 24 8.24 -4.11 -16.76
N GLY A 25 8.02 -4.23 -18.06
CA GLY A 25 7.95 -3.08 -18.98
C GLY A 25 6.60 -2.38 -18.81
N VAL A 26 6.61 -1.07 -18.51
CA VAL A 26 5.40 -0.31 -18.24
C VAL A 26 5.48 1.08 -18.84
N GLY A 27 4.37 1.58 -19.33
CA GLY A 27 4.21 2.96 -19.81
C GLY A 27 2.87 3.57 -19.36
N HIS A 28 2.03 2.78 -18.68
CA HIS A 28 0.72 3.18 -18.17
C HIS A 28 0.68 3.03 -16.64
N SER A 29 0.09 4.00 -15.95
CA SER A 29 -0.11 3.92 -14.50
C SER A 29 -1.10 2.80 -14.12
N SER A 30 -1.19 2.48 -12.85
CA SER A 30 -2.20 1.59 -12.24
C SER A 30 -2.08 0.10 -12.59
N THR A 31 -1.00 -0.32 -13.27
CA THR A 31 -0.81 -1.70 -13.74
C THR A 31 -0.01 -2.59 -12.77
N SER A 32 0.62 -2.00 -11.74
CA SER A 32 1.59 -2.70 -10.87
C SER A 32 0.96 -3.88 -10.10
N ILE A 33 -0.27 -3.73 -9.60
CA ILE A 33 -0.95 -4.79 -8.83
C ILE A 33 -1.25 -5.99 -9.73
N SER A 34 -1.83 -5.76 -10.92
CA SER A 34 -2.11 -6.83 -11.90
C SER A 34 -0.84 -7.56 -12.32
N ALA A 35 0.24 -6.82 -12.58
CA ALA A 35 1.53 -7.40 -12.97
C ALA A 35 2.12 -8.27 -11.85
N ALA A 36 2.15 -7.74 -10.61
CA ALA A 36 2.65 -8.48 -9.45
C ALA A 36 1.79 -9.71 -9.14
N LEU A 37 0.46 -9.62 -9.29
CA LEU A 37 -0.44 -10.76 -9.14
C LEU A 37 -0.12 -11.86 -10.16
N GLY A 38 0.06 -11.52 -11.43
CA GLY A 38 0.48 -12.47 -12.45
C GLY A 38 1.79 -13.17 -12.10
N MET A 39 2.78 -12.42 -11.57
CA MET A 39 4.05 -12.97 -11.12
C MET A 39 3.88 -13.89 -9.90
N ALA A 40 3.01 -13.56 -8.96
CA ALA A 40 2.71 -14.39 -7.79
C ALA A 40 2.05 -15.71 -8.19
N ILE A 41 1.07 -15.65 -9.11
CA ILE A 41 0.42 -16.84 -9.65
C ILE A 41 1.43 -17.72 -10.39
N ALA A 42 2.26 -17.15 -11.26
CA ALA A 42 3.28 -17.90 -11.98
C ALA A 42 4.27 -18.57 -11.01
N SER A 43 4.72 -17.86 -9.98
CA SER A 43 5.62 -18.41 -8.95
C SER A 43 4.99 -19.57 -8.20
N LYS A 44 3.70 -19.50 -7.87
CA LYS A 44 2.96 -20.58 -7.24
C LYS A 44 2.85 -21.82 -8.14
N LEU A 45 2.55 -21.62 -9.43
CA LEU A 45 2.47 -22.70 -10.42
C LEU A 45 3.83 -23.37 -10.66
N GLU A 46 4.88 -22.57 -10.77
CA GLU A 46 6.25 -23.04 -10.97
C GLU A 46 6.90 -23.59 -9.69
N LYS A 47 6.24 -23.44 -8.54
CA LYS A 47 6.76 -23.80 -7.20
C LYS A 47 8.09 -23.11 -6.87
N ILE A 48 8.23 -21.85 -7.32
CA ILE A 48 9.39 -21.00 -7.04
C ILE A 48 9.05 -20.05 -5.92
N GLU A 49 9.88 -19.98 -4.89
CA GLU A 49 9.71 -19.02 -3.81
C GLU A 49 10.17 -17.64 -4.25
N ARG A 50 9.23 -16.71 -4.38
CA ARG A 50 9.48 -15.30 -4.72
C ARG A 50 8.62 -14.38 -3.86
N HIS A 51 9.14 -13.19 -3.56
CA HIS A 51 8.34 -12.12 -2.98
C HIS A 51 7.87 -11.20 -4.11
N CYS A 52 6.58 -11.19 -4.40
CA CYS A 52 5.98 -10.32 -5.40
C CYS A 52 5.47 -9.05 -4.71
N VAL A 53 6.02 -7.91 -5.09
CA VAL A 53 5.70 -6.61 -4.48
C VAL A 53 5.23 -5.65 -5.57
N ALA A 54 4.05 -5.05 -5.35
CA ALA A 54 3.53 -3.95 -6.15
C ALA A 54 3.62 -2.66 -5.37
N VAL A 55 4.22 -1.61 -5.93
CA VAL A 55 4.17 -0.25 -5.38
C VAL A 55 3.24 0.57 -6.24
N ILE A 56 2.29 1.25 -5.63
CA ILE A 56 1.29 2.07 -6.32
C ILE A 56 1.07 3.38 -5.57
N GLY A 57 0.94 4.49 -6.31
CA GLY A 57 0.56 5.78 -5.73
C GLY A 57 -0.95 5.88 -5.50
N ASP A 58 -1.36 6.75 -4.57
CA ASP A 58 -2.75 7.02 -4.25
C ASP A 58 -3.59 7.45 -5.46
N GLY A 59 -3.07 8.35 -6.30
CA GLY A 59 -3.73 8.74 -7.55
C GLY A 59 -3.90 7.56 -8.52
N ALA A 60 -2.89 6.69 -8.66
CA ALA A 60 -2.96 5.51 -9.51
C ALA A 60 -3.90 4.42 -8.95
N MET A 61 -4.09 4.38 -7.63
CA MET A 61 -5.01 3.46 -6.96
C MET A 61 -6.48 3.74 -7.32
N THR A 62 -6.83 4.94 -7.78
CA THR A 62 -8.21 5.28 -8.15
C THR A 62 -8.70 4.63 -9.45
N ALA A 63 -7.83 3.99 -10.21
CA ALA A 63 -8.20 3.34 -11.48
C ALA A 63 -8.91 2.00 -11.25
N GLY A 64 -9.90 1.69 -12.10
CA GLY A 64 -10.65 0.43 -12.04
C GLY A 64 -9.76 -0.80 -12.09
N LEU A 65 -8.71 -0.78 -12.94
CA LEU A 65 -7.74 -1.87 -13.05
C LEU A 65 -7.08 -2.23 -11.70
N ALA A 66 -6.81 -1.24 -10.83
CA ALA A 66 -6.25 -1.49 -9.51
C ALA A 66 -7.24 -2.27 -8.62
N PHE A 67 -8.53 -1.89 -8.66
CA PHE A 67 -9.59 -2.57 -7.89
C PHE A 67 -9.87 -3.98 -8.39
N GLU A 68 -9.92 -4.17 -9.70
CA GLU A 68 -10.08 -5.49 -10.30
C GLU A 68 -8.96 -6.43 -9.86
N ALA A 69 -7.72 -5.92 -9.85
CA ALA A 69 -6.56 -6.70 -9.42
C ALA A 69 -6.58 -7.01 -7.92
N LEU A 70 -7.00 -6.06 -7.06
CA LEU A 70 -7.16 -6.29 -5.63
C LEU A 70 -8.23 -7.36 -5.36
N ASN A 71 -9.40 -7.23 -6.00
CA ASN A 71 -10.48 -8.21 -5.86
C ASN A 71 -10.00 -9.63 -6.25
N HIS A 72 -9.30 -9.75 -7.37
CA HIS A 72 -8.79 -11.04 -7.82
C HIS A 72 -7.67 -11.58 -6.93
N ALA A 73 -6.77 -10.71 -6.44
CA ALA A 73 -5.68 -11.11 -5.55
C ALA A 73 -6.20 -11.63 -4.20
N GLY A 74 -7.26 -11.00 -3.69
CA GLY A 74 -7.92 -11.44 -2.45
C GLY A 74 -8.62 -12.78 -2.61
N ASP A 75 -9.39 -12.97 -3.69
CA ASP A 75 -10.09 -14.23 -3.99
C ASP A 75 -9.11 -15.42 -4.12
N LEU A 76 -7.94 -15.18 -4.71
CA LEU A 76 -6.89 -16.21 -4.85
C LEU A 76 -6.02 -16.39 -3.60
N GLU A 77 -6.23 -15.59 -2.54
CA GLU A 77 -5.32 -15.51 -1.39
C GLU A 77 -3.85 -15.41 -1.83
N ALA A 78 -3.60 -14.53 -2.82
CA ALA A 78 -2.30 -14.46 -3.48
C ALA A 78 -1.20 -14.00 -2.51
N ASP A 79 -0.07 -14.72 -2.49
CA ASP A 79 1.07 -14.37 -1.64
C ASP A 79 1.83 -13.19 -2.29
N MET A 80 1.39 -11.98 -1.97
CA MET A 80 1.95 -10.74 -2.51
C MET A 80 1.81 -9.58 -1.53
N LEU A 81 2.65 -8.56 -1.71
CA LEU A 81 2.61 -7.31 -0.96
C LEU A 81 2.23 -6.15 -1.91
N VAL A 82 1.18 -5.44 -1.56
CA VAL A 82 0.85 -4.15 -2.18
C VAL A 82 1.30 -3.04 -1.23
N ILE A 83 2.10 -2.10 -1.72
CA ILE A 83 2.53 -0.91 -0.98
C ILE A 83 1.84 0.30 -1.60
N LEU A 84 0.92 0.90 -0.86
CA LEU A 84 0.32 2.18 -1.20
C LEU A 84 1.26 3.29 -0.73
N ASN A 85 1.83 4.03 -1.68
CA ASN A 85 2.58 5.26 -1.41
C ASN A 85 1.63 6.44 -1.51
N ASP A 86 1.17 6.92 -0.37
CA ASP A 86 0.16 7.96 -0.26
C ASP A 86 0.81 9.30 0.08
N ASN A 87 0.65 10.26 -0.81
CA ASN A 87 1.09 11.64 -0.60
C ASN A 87 -0.05 12.66 -0.84
N ASP A 88 -1.30 12.16 -0.93
CA ASP A 88 -2.52 12.94 -1.17
C ASP A 88 -2.49 13.78 -2.47
N MET A 89 -1.60 13.43 -3.40
CA MET A 89 -1.38 14.17 -4.63
C MET A 89 -1.14 13.26 -5.83
N SER A 90 -1.79 13.60 -6.95
CA SER A 90 -1.36 13.17 -8.28
C SER A 90 -0.61 14.33 -8.98
N ILE A 91 -0.89 14.65 -10.24
CA ILE A 91 -0.41 15.91 -10.88
C ILE A 91 -1.15 17.12 -10.28
N SER A 92 -2.38 16.91 -9.82
CA SER A 92 -3.22 17.85 -9.08
C SER A 92 -3.82 17.10 -7.87
N PRO A 93 -4.49 17.79 -6.94
CA PRO A 93 -5.22 17.11 -5.88
C PRO A 93 -6.13 16.01 -6.44
N ASN A 94 -6.13 14.86 -5.81
CA ASN A 94 -6.91 13.72 -6.25
C ASN A 94 -8.40 14.04 -6.28
N VAL A 95 -9.11 13.55 -7.29
CA VAL A 95 -10.56 13.75 -7.47
C VAL A 95 -11.29 12.41 -7.51
N GLY A 96 -12.56 12.42 -7.11
CA GLY A 96 -13.43 11.26 -7.13
C GLY A 96 -13.86 10.78 -5.75
N ALA A 97 -14.89 9.93 -5.70
CA ALA A 97 -15.47 9.47 -4.43
C ALA A 97 -14.48 8.70 -3.55
N LEU A 98 -13.62 7.89 -4.16
CA LEU A 98 -12.59 7.13 -3.44
C LEU A 98 -11.49 8.02 -2.90
N SER A 99 -10.99 8.95 -3.72
CA SER A 99 -10.01 9.94 -3.29
C SER A 99 -10.54 10.75 -2.11
N ASN A 100 -11.79 11.24 -2.19
CA ASN A 100 -12.42 11.95 -1.09
C ASN A 100 -12.56 11.08 0.17
N ARG A 101 -12.80 9.77 0.01
CA ARG A 101 -12.84 8.81 1.13
C ARG A 101 -11.46 8.60 1.74
N PHE A 102 -10.42 8.41 0.92
CA PHE A 102 -9.05 8.31 1.41
C PHE A 102 -8.61 9.59 2.13
N ALA A 103 -8.84 10.77 1.54
CA ALA A 103 -8.55 12.04 2.18
C ALA A 103 -9.33 12.24 3.50
N GLN A 104 -10.61 11.87 3.57
CA GLN A 104 -11.40 11.93 4.80
C GLN A 104 -10.89 10.99 5.89
N ILE A 105 -10.45 9.80 5.50
CA ILE A 105 -9.90 8.79 6.39
C ILE A 105 -8.55 9.24 6.95
N LEU A 106 -7.70 9.85 6.11
CA LEU A 106 -6.35 10.31 6.47
C LEU A 106 -6.36 11.65 7.21
N SER A 107 -7.24 12.58 6.82
CA SER A 107 -7.37 13.89 7.46
C SER A 107 -8.20 13.86 8.75
N GLY A 108 -8.81 12.73 9.06
CA GLY A 108 -9.66 12.60 10.24
C GLY A 108 -8.89 12.86 11.52
N LYS A 109 -9.28 13.90 12.28
CA LYS A 109 -8.78 14.21 13.64
C LYS A 109 -8.81 12.99 14.59
N ILE A 110 -9.54 11.94 14.23
CA ILE A 110 -9.65 10.66 14.92
C ILE A 110 -8.30 9.91 14.90
N TYR A 111 -7.56 9.95 13.78
CA TYR A 111 -6.26 9.27 13.68
C TYR A 111 -5.17 9.94 14.54
N THR A 112 -5.09 11.26 14.49
CA THR A 112 -4.16 12.01 15.36
C THR A 112 -4.51 11.87 16.84
N SER A 113 -5.81 11.88 17.19
CA SER A 113 -6.28 11.70 18.56
C SER A 113 -6.04 10.28 19.10
N LEU A 114 -6.22 9.25 18.28
CA LEU A 114 -5.92 7.84 18.64
C LEU A 114 -4.42 7.61 18.81
N ARG A 115 -3.58 8.20 17.94
CA ARG A 115 -2.11 8.11 18.06
C ARG A 115 -1.57 8.80 19.31
N GLU A 116 -2.12 9.95 19.68
CA GLU A 116 -1.70 10.67 20.89
C GLU A 116 -2.34 10.12 22.15
N GLY A 117 -3.61 9.69 22.08
CA GLY A 117 -4.34 9.07 23.17
C GLY A 117 -3.77 7.71 23.58
N SER A 118 -3.48 6.85 22.60
CA SER A 118 -2.93 5.51 22.87
C SER A 118 -1.54 5.58 23.52
N LYS A 119 -0.67 6.52 23.14
CA LYS A 119 0.64 6.71 23.78
C LYS A 119 0.53 7.16 25.24
N LYS A 120 -0.53 7.89 25.61
CA LYS A 120 -0.74 8.37 26.98
C LYS A 120 -1.41 7.33 27.88
N VAL A 121 -2.36 6.56 27.33
CA VAL A 121 -3.13 5.55 28.09
C VAL A 121 -2.33 4.25 28.27
N LEU A 122 -1.50 3.86 27.30
CA LEU A 122 -0.67 2.65 27.41
C LEU A 122 0.39 2.72 28.52
N LYS A 123 0.74 3.91 28.98
CA LYS A 123 1.71 4.09 30.09
C LYS A 123 1.11 3.91 31.49
N GLN A 124 -0.22 3.86 31.62
CA GLN A 124 -0.84 3.96 32.95
C GLN A 124 -1.73 2.79 33.40
N MET A 125 -2.16 1.85 32.52
CA MET A 125 -3.05 0.74 32.97
C MET A 125 -2.94 -0.53 32.13
N PRO A 126 -2.29 -1.60 32.64
CA PRO A 126 -2.19 -2.89 31.93
C PRO A 126 -3.53 -3.66 31.80
N SER A 127 -4.48 -3.43 32.69
CA SER A 127 -5.79 -4.12 32.70
C SER A 127 -6.83 -3.55 31.74
N ALA A 128 -6.63 -2.34 31.23
CA ALA A 128 -7.51 -1.71 30.24
C ALA A 128 -7.31 -2.26 28.81
N TRP A 129 -6.25 -3.01 28.55
CA TRP A 129 -5.93 -3.56 27.24
C TRP A 129 -6.97 -4.56 26.73
N GLU A 130 -7.50 -5.43 27.58
CA GLU A 130 -8.54 -6.40 27.18
C GLU A 130 -9.90 -5.73 26.90
N ALA A 131 -10.25 -4.69 27.66
CA ALA A 131 -11.47 -3.93 27.42
C ALA A 131 -11.39 -3.11 26.12
N VAL A 132 -10.25 -2.48 25.85
CA VAL A 132 -9.99 -1.75 24.60
C VAL A 132 -10.03 -2.69 23.39
N ARG A 133 -9.46 -3.88 23.49
CA ARG A 133 -9.48 -4.88 22.41
C ARG A 133 -10.90 -5.34 22.05
N ARG A 134 -11.78 -5.55 23.04
CA ARG A 134 -13.19 -5.90 22.79
C ARG A 134 -14.00 -4.74 22.23
N THR A 135 -13.70 -3.51 22.60
CA THR A 135 -14.36 -2.31 22.07
C THR A 135 -13.82 -1.98 20.66
N GLU A 136 -12.55 -2.26 20.38
CA GLU A 136 -11.95 -2.13 19.05
C GLU A 136 -12.62 -3.02 17.99
N GLU A 137 -13.00 -4.23 18.33
CA GLU A 137 -13.74 -5.14 17.42
C GLU A 137 -15.13 -4.60 17.05
N HIS A 138 -15.76 -3.82 17.94
CA HIS A 138 -17.09 -3.23 17.68
C HIS A 138 -17.03 -1.83 17.05
N VAL A 139 -15.93 -1.08 17.25
CA VAL A 139 -15.72 0.24 16.64
C VAL A 139 -15.05 0.11 15.27
N LYS A 140 -14.38 -0.99 14.98
CA LYS A 140 -13.81 -1.30 13.64
C LYS A 140 -14.87 -1.32 12.52
N GLY A 141 -16.14 -1.45 12.84
CA GLY A 141 -17.24 -1.40 11.86
C GLY A 141 -17.60 -0.01 11.34
N LEU A 142 -17.04 1.07 11.85
CA LEU A 142 -17.57 2.38 11.54
C LEU A 142 -16.66 3.33 10.75
N VAL A 143 -15.35 3.30 10.82
CA VAL A 143 -14.46 4.16 9.96
C VAL A 143 -12.97 3.84 10.18
N VAL A 144 -12.45 2.75 9.65
CA VAL A 144 -11.00 2.50 9.64
C VAL A 144 -10.52 2.49 8.18
N PRO A 145 -9.37 3.12 7.86
CA PRO A 145 -8.82 3.17 6.50
C PRO A 145 -8.67 1.80 5.83
N GLY A 146 -8.45 0.78 6.64
CA GLY A 146 -8.21 -0.57 6.19
C GLY A 146 -9.45 -1.36 5.76
N THR A 147 -10.66 -0.98 6.18
CA THR A 147 -11.86 -1.82 5.98
C THR A 147 -12.09 -2.23 4.53
N LEU A 148 -11.90 -1.33 3.57
CA LEU A 148 -12.08 -1.66 2.16
C LEU A 148 -11.08 -2.73 1.69
N PHE A 149 -9.83 -2.66 2.11
CA PHE A 149 -8.80 -3.62 1.74
C PHE A 149 -8.96 -4.94 2.48
N GLU A 150 -9.42 -4.88 3.73
CA GLU A 150 -9.77 -6.05 4.52
C GLU A 150 -10.97 -6.80 3.94
N GLU A 151 -11.97 -6.09 3.41
CA GLU A 151 -13.10 -6.67 2.68
C GLU A 151 -12.67 -7.36 1.37
N PHE A 152 -11.59 -6.89 0.74
CA PHE A 152 -10.94 -7.61 -0.36
C PHE A 152 -10.07 -8.78 0.10
N GLY A 153 -9.99 -9.07 1.40
CA GLY A 153 -9.20 -10.19 1.93
C GLY A 153 -7.73 -9.87 2.19
N PHE A 154 -7.33 -8.60 2.12
CA PHE A 154 -5.95 -8.19 2.43
C PHE A 154 -5.75 -7.98 3.93
N ASN A 155 -4.58 -8.41 4.43
CA ASN A 155 -4.11 -7.97 5.74
C ASN A 155 -3.57 -6.54 5.64
N TYR A 156 -4.34 -5.59 6.14
CA TYR A 156 -3.99 -4.16 6.07
C TYR A 156 -3.10 -3.75 7.22
N ILE A 157 -1.99 -3.07 6.89
CA ILE A 157 -1.01 -2.53 7.82
C ILE A 157 -0.80 -1.05 7.53
N GLY A 158 -0.94 -0.22 8.53
CA GLY A 158 -0.68 1.21 8.41
C GLY A 158 -1.85 2.08 8.87
N PRO A 159 -1.83 3.37 8.50
CA PRO A 159 -0.74 4.02 7.78
C PRO A 159 0.53 4.19 8.64
N ILE A 160 1.70 4.12 7.99
CA ILE A 160 2.99 4.38 8.62
C ILE A 160 3.69 5.58 7.95
N ASP A 161 4.54 6.27 8.69
CA ASP A 161 5.37 7.34 8.15
C ASP A 161 6.49 6.77 7.28
N GLY A 162 6.46 7.05 5.97
CA GLY A 162 7.47 6.59 5.01
C GLY A 162 8.84 7.27 5.18
N HIS A 163 8.92 8.35 5.93
CA HIS A 163 10.17 9.05 6.25
C HIS A 163 10.83 8.51 7.53
N ASP A 164 10.12 7.71 8.33
CA ASP A 164 10.70 6.94 9.44
C ASP A 164 11.27 5.62 8.91
N ILE A 165 12.48 5.69 8.35
CA ILE A 165 13.16 4.54 7.75
C ILE A 165 13.34 3.36 8.73
N PRO A 166 13.72 3.55 10.02
CA PRO A 166 13.78 2.45 10.98
C PRO A 166 12.47 1.69 11.12
N THR A 167 11.35 2.40 11.29
CA THR A 167 10.00 1.80 11.40
C THR A 167 9.59 1.11 10.10
N LEU A 168 9.82 1.72 8.94
CA LEU A 168 9.54 1.13 7.63
C LEU A 168 10.30 -0.18 7.42
N LEU A 169 11.60 -0.20 7.70
CA LEU A 169 12.43 -1.40 7.58
C LEU A 169 12.00 -2.52 8.53
N ALA A 170 11.65 -2.19 9.78
CA ALA A 170 11.16 -3.16 10.75
C ALA A 170 9.82 -3.77 10.27
N THR A 171 8.92 -2.94 9.76
CA THR A 171 7.62 -3.37 9.21
C THR A 171 7.81 -4.30 8.02
N LEU A 172 8.63 -3.92 7.03
CA LEU A 172 8.90 -4.74 5.85
C LEU A 172 9.55 -6.10 6.21
N LYS A 173 10.46 -6.12 7.19
CA LYS A 173 11.07 -7.37 7.70
C LYS A 173 10.02 -8.30 8.33
N ASN A 174 9.01 -7.75 8.99
CA ASN A 174 7.93 -8.53 9.56
C ASN A 174 6.96 -9.04 8.49
N LEU A 175 6.57 -8.17 7.55
CA LEU A 175 5.69 -8.51 6.43
C LEU A 175 6.26 -9.64 5.57
N LYS A 176 7.58 -9.64 5.34
CA LYS A 176 8.27 -10.70 4.59
C LYS A 176 8.05 -12.11 5.14
N LYS A 177 7.68 -12.24 6.43
CA LYS A 177 7.44 -13.53 7.10
C LYS A 177 5.98 -13.99 6.99
N LEU A 178 5.09 -13.10 6.61
CA LEU A 178 3.67 -13.38 6.48
C LEU A 178 3.37 -13.99 5.10
N ARG A 179 2.26 -14.69 5.01
CA ARG A 179 1.76 -15.29 3.77
C ARG A 179 0.39 -14.71 3.43
N GLY A 180 -0.03 -14.86 2.18
CA GLY A 180 -1.26 -14.31 1.68
C GLY A 180 -1.17 -12.84 1.28
N PRO A 181 -2.28 -12.20 0.90
CA PRO A 181 -2.28 -10.85 0.41
C PRO A 181 -2.06 -9.83 1.54
N GLN A 182 -1.00 -9.04 1.43
CA GLN A 182 -0.62 -8.00 2.38
C GLN A 182 -0.79 -6.63 1.75
N PHE A 183 -1.28 -5.65 2.51
CA PHE A 183 -1.44 -4.27 2.07
C PHE A 183 -0.79 -3.32 3.06
N LEU A 184 0.31 -2.69 2.65
CA LEU A 184 1.05 -1.72 3.45
C LEU A 184 0.73 -0.31 2.99
N HIS A 185 0.18 0.51 3.87
CA HIS A 185 -0.09 1.91 3.61
C HIS A 185 1.02 2.79 4.19
N VAL A 186 1.70 3.53 3.32
CA VAL A 186 2.83 4.39 3.65
C VAL A 186 2.50 5.82 3.28
N ILE A 187 2.61 6.74 4.23
CA ILE A 187 2.42 8.18 3.98
C ILE A 187 3.78 8.81 3.66
N THR A 188 3.83 9.58 2.58
CA THR A 188 5.03 10.32 2.16
C THR A 188 4.70 11.76 1.81
N LEU A 189 5.72 12.61 1.73
CA LEU A 189 5.57 13.96 1.20
C LEU A 189 5.65 13.95 -0.33
N SER A 190 4.82 14.75 -0.97
CA SER A 190 4.91 14.94 -2.41
C SER A 190 6.14 15.77 -2.75
N LEU A 191 7.07 15.20 -3.52
CA LEU A 191 8.29 15.90 -3.95
C LEU A 191 8.06 16.88 -5.10
N ILE A 192 6.92 16.81 -5.77
CA ILE A 192 6.56 17.72 -6.87
C ILE A 192 6.03 19.05 -6.33
N HIS A 193 5.50 19.05 -5.10
CA HIS A 193 4.78 20.18 -4.51
C HIS A 193 5.51 20.80 -3.31
N ILE A 194 6.80 20.53 -3.19
CA ILE A 194 7.69 21.16 -2.18
C ILE A 194 8.15 22.51 -2.64
#